data_3c19b0d378630f137a6b4bcd7cbbe3f3
#
_entry.id   3c19b0d378630f137a6b4bcd7cbbe3f3
#
_cell.length_a   1.000
_cell.length_b   1.000
_cell.length_c   1.000
_cell.angle_alpha   90.00
_cell.angle_beta   90.00
_cell.angle_gamma   90.00
#
_symmetry.space_group_name_H-M   'P 1'
#
loop_
_entity.id
_entity.type
_entity.pdbx_description
1 polymer ?
#
loop_
_entity_poly.entity_id
_entity_poly.type
_entity_poly.pdbx_seq_one_letter_code
_entity_poly.pdbx_strand_id
1 'polypeptide(L)'
;MNLQNEKCVIVVDEELPLGIIANTAVILGITLGKTMPEAVGPDVIDQTEKSHLGIIKFPVPVLKSSAEKLKYIREQLYQDDFHDLLVVDFSDLAQSCKTYDDFTQKMTQVPESALKYFGLAICGSKKKVAKLTGSLPL
;
A
#
# COMPACT_ATOMS: atom_id res chain seq x y z
N MET A 1 9.64 12.37 -4.12
CA MET A 1 8.92 12.59 -2.84
C MET A 1 9.78 13.44 -1.92
N ASN A 2 9.17 14.43 -1.31
CA ASN A 2 9.83 15.29 -0.33
C ASN A 2 9.57 14.74 1.08
N LEU A 3 10.59 14.13 1.70
CA LEU A 3 10.45 13.45 2.99
C LEU A 3 10.14 14.37 4.17
N GLN A 4 10.33 15.67 4.03
CA GLN A 4 9.93 16.63 5.07
C GLN A 4 8.42 16.80 5.13
N ASN A 5 7.75 16.74 3.98
CA ASN A 5 6.32 17.04 3.83
C ASN A 5 5.49 15.85 3.40
N GLU A 6 6.13 14.78 2.93
CA GLU A 6 5.44 13.63 2.37
C GLU A 6 5.86 12.34 3.06
N LYS A 7 4.97 11.36 3.05
CA LYS A 7 5.15 10.08 3.70
C LYS A 7 4.41 9.00 2.93
N CYS A 8 4.96 7.79 2.93
CA CYS A 8 4.33 6.64 2.34
C CYS A 8 4.29 5.52 3.36
N VAL A 9 3.13 4.92 3.58
CA VAL A 9 2.96 3.80 4.51
C VAL A 9 2.15 2.70 3.85
N ILE A 10 2.36 1.47 4.33
CA ILE A 10 1.48 0.34 4.02
C ILE A 10 0.83 -0.07 5.33
N VAL A 11 -0.47 -0.36 5.30
CA VAL A 11 -1.21 -0.86 6.47
C VAL A 11 -1.77 -2.22 6.10
N VAL A 12 -1.56 -3.23 6.95
CA VAL A 12 -2.02 -4.60 6.71
C VAL A 12 -2.87 -5.09 7.86
N ASP A 13 -3.78 -6.04 7.55
CA ASP A 13 -4.58 -6.74 8.55
C ASP A 13 -3.69 -7.76 9.27
N GLU A 14 -3.41 -7.53 10.54
CA GLU A 14 -2.50 -8.35 11.34
C GLU A 14 -3.01 -9.76 11.62
N GLU A 15 -4.30 -10.00 11.45
CA GLU A 15 -4.91 -11.32 11.68
C GLU A 15 -4.69 -12.29 10.51
N LEU A 16 -4.20 -11.79 9.37
CA LEU A 16 -3.93 -12.65 8.22
C LEU A 16 -2.70 -13.52 8.46
N PRO A 17 -2.63 -14.71 7.81
CA PRO A 17 -1.40 -15.49 7.83
C PRO A 17 -0.22 -14.69 7.28
N LEU A 18 0.98 -14.96 7.81
CA LEU A 18 2.19 -14.22 7.43
C LEU A 18 2.41 -14.16 5.93
N GLY A 19 2.21 -15.28 5.21
CA GLY A 19 2.39 -15.32 3.76
C GLY A 19 1.42 -14.40 3.02
N ILE A 20 0.20 -14.25 3.52
CA ILE A 20 -0.79 -13.34 2.93
C ILE A 20 -0.43 -11.89 3.23
N ILE A 21 0.05 -11.62 4.45
CA ILE A 21 0.55 -10.27 4.80
C ILE A 21 1.70 -9.87 3.87
N ALA A 22 2.67 -10.76 3.70
CA ALA A 22 3.83 -10.50 2.84
C ALA A 22 3.40 -10.29 1.39
N ASN A 23 2.51 -11.14 0.87
CA ASN A 23 1.99 -11.01 -0.49
C ASN A 23 1.26 -9.68 -0.68
N THR A 24 0.45 -9.28 0.29
CA THR A 24 -0.26 -8.01 0.27
C THR A 24 0.71 -6.85 0.14
N ALA A 25 1.75 -6.83 0.98
CA ALA A 25 2.76 -5.77 0.94
C ALA A 25 3.50 -5.72 -0.39
N VAL A 26 3.84 -6.89 -0.96
CA VAL A 26 4.51 -6.98 -2.27
C VAL A 26 3.62 -6.39 -3.37
N ILE A 27 2.35 -6.80 -3.41
CA ILE A 27 1.40 -6.31 -4.43
C ILE A 27 1.25 -4.80 -4.35
N LEU A 28 1.05 -4.26 -3.15
CA LEU A 28 0.92 -2.83 -2.94
C LEU A 28 2.21 -2.10 -3.36
N GLY A 29 3.36 -2.65 -2.98
CA GLY A 29 4.66 -2.06 -3.32
C GLY A 29 4.93 -2.02 -4.82
N ILE A 30 4.53 -3.06 -5.55
CA ILE A 30 4.71 -3.09 -7.03
C ILE A 30 3.89 -1.97 -7.68
N THR A 31 2.64 -1.78 -7.26
CA THR A 31 1.80 -0.71 -7.80
C THR A 31 2.39 0.67 -7.47
N LEU A 32 2.89 0.84 -6.24
CA LEU A 32 3.56 2.09 -5.86
C LEU A 32 4.76 2.37 -6.76
N GLY A 33 5.58 1.36 -7.03
CA GLY A 33 6.77 1.51 -7.88
C GLY A 33 6.43 1.91 -9.31
N LYS A 34 5.34 1.38 -9.85
CA LYS A 34 4.84 1.76 -11.18
C LYS A 34 4.35 3.20 -11.18
N THR A 35 3.64 3.61 -10.13
CA THR A 35 3.03 4.94 -10.03
C THR A 35 4.07 6.01 -9.74
N MET A 36 5.11 5.65 -8.97
CA MET A 36 6.19 6.56 -8.58
C MET A 36 7.55 5.95 -8.97
N PRO A 37 7.85 5.80 -10.27
CA PRO A 37 9.10 5.13 -10.68
C PRO A 37 10.35 5.86 -10.18
N GLU A 38 10.28 7.18 -10.01
CA GLU A 38 11.37 7.99 -9.46
C GLU A 38 11.67 7.71 -7.98
N ALA A 39 10.79 6.98 -7.31
CA ALA A 39 11.02 6.57 -5.91
C ALA A 39 12.11 5.51 -5.79
N VAL A 40 12.42 4.80 -6.87
CA VAL A 40 13.48 3.78 -6.88
C VAL A 40 14.79 4.44 -7.31
N GLY A 41 15.84 4.21 -6.51
CA GLY A 41 17.15 4.81 -6.77
C GLY A 41 17.94 4.09 -7.84
N PRO A 42 19.11 4.63 -8.21
CA PRO A 42 19.99 3.99 -9.16
C PRO A 42 20.64 2.74 -8.56
N ASP A 43 21.16 1.87 -9.42
CA ASP A 43 21.91 0.70 -8.99
C ASP A 43 23.14 1.11 -8.19
N VAL A 44 23.55 0.25 -7.28
CA VAL A 44 24.70 0.50 -6.41
C VAL A 44 25.75 -0.60 -6.58
N ILE A 45 27.00 -0.25 -6.32
CA ILE A 45 28.14 -1.16 -6.48
C ILE A 45 28.77 -1.38 -5.10
N ASP A 46 29.00 -2.63 -4.72
CA ASP A 46 29.63 -2.95 -3.47
C ASP A 46 31.16 -2.91 -3.56
N GLN A 47 31.85 -3.13 -2.45
CA GLN A 47 33.31 -3.05 -2.39
C GLN A 47 33.99 -4.07 -3.33
N THR A 48 33.34 -5.19 -3.64
CA THR A 48 33.88 -6.21 -4.52
C THR A 48 33.48 -6.00 -5.98
N GLU A 49 32.95 -4.81 -6.30
CA GLU A 49 32.54 -4.38 -7.65
C GLU A 49 31.36 -5.15 -8.22
N LYS A 50 30.53 -5.71 -7.35
CA LYS A 50 29.27 -6.34 -7.77
C LYS A 50 28.15 -5.31 -7.76
N SER A 51 27.34 -5.37 -8.81
CA SER A 51 26.21 -4.44 -8.97
C SER A 51 24.94 -4.99 -8.33
N HIS A 52 24.21 -4.11 -7.67
CA HIS A 52 22.92 -4.41 -7.06
C HIS A 52 21.89 -3.43 -7.59
N LEU A 53 20.73 -3.95 -7.98
CA LEU A 53 19.66 -3.10 -8.48
C LEU A 53 19.22 -2.10 -7.42
N GLY A 54 18.87 -0.90 -7.86
CA GLY A 54 18.38 0.15 -6.98
C GLY A 54 17.11 -0.27 -6.25
N ILE A 55 16.97 0.21 -5.02
CA ILE A 55 15.77 0.01 -4.21
C ILE A 55 15.15 1.37 -3.89
N ILE A 56 14.02 1.35 -3.21
CA ILE A 56 13.30 2.58 -2.86
C ILE A 56 14.19 3.51 -2.02
N LYS A 57 14.13 4.80 -2.30
CA LYS A 57 15.02 5.82 -1.71
C LYS A 57 14.60 6.25 -0.31
N PHE A 58 13.40 5.87 0.14
CA PHE A 58 12.87 6.26 1.44
C PHE A 58 12.18 5.07 2.09
N PRO A 59 12.05 5.05 3.42
CA PRO A 59 11.39 3.95 4.08
C PRO A 59 9.89 3.95 3.82
N VAL A 60 9.32 2.74 3.73
CA VAL A 60 7.87 2.53 3.67
C VAL A 60 7.53 1.61 4.84
N PRO A 61 7.17 2.17 5.99
CA PRO A 61 6.79 1.32 7.12
C PRO A 61 5.54 0.54 6.82
N VAL A 62 5.55 -0.74 7.22
CA VAL A 62 4.37 -1.61 7.13
C VAL A 62 3.76 -1.64 8.51
N LEU A 63 2.61 -0.99 8.65
CA LEU A 63 1.89 -0.86 9.90
C LEU A 63 0.81 -1.94 9.99
N LYS A 64 0.54 -2.40 11.19
CA LYS A 64 -0.49 -3.42 11.39
C LYS A 64 -1.76 -2.81 11.97
N SER A 65 -2.89 -3.38 11.61
CA SER A 65 -4.20 -2.93 12.05
C SER A 65 -5.20 -4.09 11.94
N SER A 66 -6.47 -3.78 12.15
CA SER A 66 -7.56 -4.74 12.00
C SER A 66 -8.28 -4.55 10.66
N ALA A 67 -9.01 -5.58 10.23
CA ALA A 67 -9.86 -5.47 9.03
C ALA A 67 -10.87 -4.34 9.17
N GLU A 68 -11.43 -4.15 10.36
CA GLU A 68 -12.41 -3.08 10.64
C GLU A 68 -11.78 -1.71 10.50
N LYS A 69 -10.57 -1.52 11.03
CA LYS A 69 -9.86 -0.25 10.94
C LYS A 69 -9.45 0.04 9.50
N LEU A 70 -8.99 -0.97 8.75
CA LEU A 70 -8.68 -0.82 7.33
C LEU A 70 -9.89 -0.34 6.55
N LYS A 71 -11.05 -0.92 6.81
CA LYS A 71 -12.31 -0.51 6.18
C LYS A 71 -12.62 0.95 6.49
N TYR A 72 -12.50 1.34 7.74
CA TYR A 72 -12.72 2.71 8.18
C TYR A 72 -11.74 3.68 7.47
N ILE A 73 -10.46 3.35 7.45
CA ILE A 73 -9.44 4.20 6.80
C ILE A 73 -9.76 4.35 5.31
N ARG A 74 -10.11 3.25 4.63
CA ARG A 74 -10.42 3.31 3.20
C ARG A 74 -11.62 4.22 2.93
N GLU A 75 -12.65 4.14 3.77
CA GLU A 75 -13.83 5.01 3.66
C GLU A 75 -13.45 6.47 3.84
N GLN A 76 -12.59 6.79 4.81
CA GLN A 76 -12.11 8.14 5.01
C GLN A 76 -11.32 8.64 3.80
N LEU A 77 -10.55 7.78 3.16
CA LEU A 77 -9.74 8.15 2.00
C LEU A 77 -10.56 8.55 0.78
N TYR A 78 -11.84 8.19 0.72
CA TYR A 78 -12.75 8.67 -0.32
C TYR A 78 -13.27 10.08 -0.07
N GLN A 79 -13.06 10.65 1.13
CA GLN A 79 -13.49 12.00 1.46
C GLN A 79 -12.61 13.05 0.77
N ASP A 80 -13.20 14.22 0.52
CA ASP A 80 -12.53 15.30 -0.23
C ASP A 80 -11.19 15.73 0.38
N ASP A 81 -11.07 15.69 1.70
CA ASP A 81 -9.84 16.09 2.40
C ASP A 81 -8.64 15.23 2.03
N PHE A 82 -8.87 14.03 1.53
CA PHE A 82 -7.83 13.04 1.25
C PHE A 82 -7.71 12.70 -0.25
N HIS A 83 -8.44 13.40 -1.11
CA HIS A 83 -8.49 13.05 -2.55
C HIS A 83 -7.14 13.20 -3.26
N ASP A 84 -6.22 13.99 -2.71
CA ASP A 84 -4.89 14.21 -3.27
C ASP A 84 -3.86 13.16 -2.85
N LEU A 85 -4.24 12.21 -2.00
CA LEU A 85 -3.36 11.12 -1.62
C LEU A 85 -3.37 10.02 -2.67
N LEU A 86 -2.21 9.40 -2.87
CA LEU A 86 -2.11 8.17 -3.66
C LEU A 86 -2.53 7.01 -2.77
N VAL A 87 -3.53 6.25 -3.20
CA VAL A 87 -4.07 5.11 -2.45
C VAL A 87 -4.10 3.88 -3.33
N VAL A 88 -3.53 2.79 -2.84
CA VAL A 88 -3.63 1.48 -3.46
C VAL A 88 -4.28 0.56 -2.44
N ASP A 89 -5.25 -0.25 -2.88
CA ASP A 89 -5.86 -1.23 -1.98
C ASP A 89 -5.71 -2.64 -2.53
N PHE A 90 -5.73 -3.61 -1.64
CA PHE A 90 -5.75 -5.02 -1.97
C PHE A 90 -6.79 -5.70 -1.07
N SER A 91 -7.73 -6.41 -1.70
CA SER A 91 -8.90 -6.94 -1.02
C SER A 91 -8.92 -8.48 -1.05
N ASP A 92 -9.83 -9.03 -0.25
CA ASP A 92 -10.13 -10.47 -0.25
C ASP A 92 -10.57 -10.94 -1.63
N LEU A 93 -11.34 -10.14 -2.36
CA LEU A 93 -11.78 -10.48 -3.70
C LEU A 93 -10.57 -10.59 -4.64
N ALA A 94 -9.67 -9.62 -4.59
CA ALA A 94 -8.45 -9.64 -5.40
C ALA A 94 -7.61 -10.88 -5.09
N GLN A 95 -7.44 -11.22 -3.81
CA GLN A 95 -6.68 -12.40 -3.38
C GLN A 95 -7.29 -13.69 -3.94
N SER A 96 -8.61 -13.76 -4.08
CA SER A 96 -9.30 -14.96 -4.53
C SER A 96 -9.25 -15.18 -6.03
N CYS A 97 -8.88 -14.17 -6.82
CA CYS A 97 -8.86 -14.25 -8.28
C CYS A 97 -7.55 -14.83 -8.80
N LYS A 98 -7.64 -15.68 -9.83
CA LYS A 98 -6.46 -16.30 -10.45
C LYS A 98 -5.94 -15.52 -11.64
N THR A 99 -6.80 -14.74 -12.32
CA THR A 99 -6.42 -13.93 -13.46
C THR A 99 -6.87 -12.49 -13.26
N TYR A 100 -6.22 -11.59 -13.95
CA TYR A 100 -6.60 -10.17 -13.87
C TYR A 100 -7.97 -9.92 -14.50
N ASP A 101 -8.32 -10.65 -15.57
CA ASP A 101 -9.64 -10.54 -16.19
C ASP A 101 -10.73 -10.97 -15.22
N ASP A 102 -10.51 -12.05 -14.46
CA ASP A 102 -11.44 -12.52 -13.45
C ASP A 102 -11.62 -11.45 -12.36
N PHE A 103 -10.52 -10.87 -11.91
CA PHE A 103 -10.54 -9.77 -10.94
C PHE A 103 -11.36 -8.58 -11.45
N THR A 104 -11.08 -8.14 -12.67
CA THR A 104 -11.80 -7.01 -13.28
C THR A 104 -13.29 -7.27 -13.34
N GLN A 105 -13.71 -8.46 -13.79
CA GLN A 105 -15.12 -8.82 -13.90
C GLN A 105 -15.82 -8.87 -12.54
N LYS A 106 -15.19 -9.54 -11.56
CA LYS A 106 -15.80 -9.69 -10.24
C LYS A 106 -15.91 -8.37 -9.49
N MET A 107 -14.96 -7.47 -9.68
CA MET A 107 -15.03 -6.14 -9.04
C MET A 107 -16.24 -5.35 -9.51
N THR A 108 -16.68 -5.51 -10.76
CA THR A 108 -17.86 -4.80 -11.26
C THR A 108 -19.18 -5.32 -10.68
N GLN A 109 -19.16 -6.47 -10.02
CA GLN A 109 -20.36 -7.15 -9.51
C GLN A 109 -20.57 -6.95 -8.01
N VAL A 110 -19.67 -6.27 -7.32
CA VAL A 110 -19.77 -6.06 -5.87
C VAL A 110 -19.65 -4.58 -5.54
N PRO A 111 -20.39 -4.08 -4.54
CA PRO A 111 -20.21 -2.73 -4.07
C PRO A 111 -18.93 -2.65 -3.21
N GLU A 112 -18.37 -1.45 -3.08
CA GLU A 112 -17.19 -1.24 -2.26
C GLU A 112 -17.41 -1.72 -0.82
N SER A 113 -18.62 -1.55 -0.30
CA SER A 113 -18.98 -1.96 1.05
C SER A 113 -18.83 -3.47 1.30
N ALA A 114 -18.85 -4.29 0.25
CA ALA A 114 -18.69 -5.74 0.37
C ALA A 114 -17.22 -6.19 0.37
N LEU A 115 -16.28 -5.30 0.07
CA LEU A 115 -14.85 -5.64 0.04
C LEU A 115 -14.28 -5.66 1.45
N LYS A 116 -13.45 -6.67 1.72
CA LYS A 116 -12.65 -6.74 2.95
C LYS A 116 -11.20 -6.45 2.56
N TYR A 117 -10.64 -5.37 3.07
CA TYR A 117 -9.27 -4.99 2.71
C TYR A 117 -8.24 -5.79 3.50
N PHE A 118 -7.28 -6.37 2.77
CA PHE A 118 -6.11 -7.02 3.36
C PHE A 118 -5.02 -6.01 3.63
N GLY A 119 -4.96 -4.95 2.84
CA GLY A 119 -4.00 -3.89 3.04
C GLY A 119 -4.28 -2.67 2.19
N LEU A 120 -3.65 -1.57 2.59
CA LEU A 120 -3.69 -0.29 1.90
C LEU A 120 -2.29 0.27 1.80
N ALA A 121 -1.97 0.94 0.70
CA ALA A 121 -0.78 1.79 0.60
C ALA A 121 -1.27 3.24 0.47
N ILE A 122 -0.70 4.14 1.25
CA ILE A 122 -1.14 5.52 1.32
C ILE A 122 0.08 6.41 1.26
N CYS A 123 0.16 7.27 0.25
CA CYS A 123 1.30 8.16 0.04
C CYS A 123 0.84 9.58 -0.25
N GLY A 124 1.54 10.55 0.29
CA GLY A 124 1.27 11.96 0.07
C GLY A 124 1.59 12.80 1.29
N SER A 125 0.82 13.85 1.52
CA SER A 125 1.03 14.78 2.63
C SER A 125 1.25 14.03 3.94
N LYS A 126 2.39 14.27 4.57
CA LYS A 126 2.75 13.65 5.84
C LYS A 126 1.68 13.88 6.91
N LYS A 127 1.14 15.09 6.96
CA LYS A 127 0.09 15.46 7.92
C LYS A 127 -1.17 14.64 7.70
N LYS A 128 -1.60 14.49 6.44
CA LYS A 128 -2.81 13.73 6.10
C LYS A 128 -2.63 12.24 6.34
N VAL A 129 -1.49 11.69 5.93
CA VAL A 129 -1.19 10.26 6.15
C VAL A 129 -1.13 9.98 7.66
N ALA A 130 -0.47 10.83 8.44
CA ALA A 130 -0.36 10.65 9.88
C ALA A 130 -1.71 10.76 10.59
N LYS A 131 -2.61 11.59 10.08
CA LYS A 131 -3.95 11.73 10.64
C LYS A 131 -4.70 10.40 10.67
N LEU A 132 -4.53 9.58 9.64
CA LEU A 132 -5.21 8.29 9.52
C LEU A 132 -4.41 7.13 10.12
N THR A 133 -3.08 7.22 10.13
CA THR A 133 -2.22 6.07 10.44
C THR A 133 -1.22 6.31 11.58
N GLY A 134 -1.15 7.52 12.13
CA GLY A 134 -0.11 7.90 13.07
C GLY A 134 -0.09 7.12 14.38
N SER A 135 -1.21 6.51 14.75
CA SER A 135 -1.33 5.70 15.98
C SER A 135 -1.06 4.21 15.75
N LEU A 136 -0.88 3.78 14.50
CA LEU A 136 -0.75 2.36 14.18
C LEU A 136 0.68 1.87 14.41
N PRO A 137 0.87 0.66 15.01
CA PRO A 137 2.20 0.10 15.25
C PRO A 137 2.77 -0.61 14.02
N LEU A 138 4.08 -0.80 14.07
CA LEU A 138 4.76 -1.64 13.10
C LEU A 138 4.42 -3.12 13.28
#